data_d19b4f5a9019d7fa137df003c038f889
#
_entry.id   d19b4f5a9019d7fa137df003c038f889
#
_cell.length_a   1.000
_cell.length_b   1.000
_cell.length_c   1.000
_cell.angle_alpha   90.00
_cell.angle_beta   90.00
_cell.angle_gamma   90.00
#
_symmetry.space_group_name_H-M   'P 1'
#
loop_
_entity.id
_entity.type
_entity.pdbx_description
1 polymer ?
#
loop_
_entity_poly.entity_id
_entity_poly.type
_entity_poly.pdbx_seq_one_letter_code
_entity_poly.pdbx_strand_id
1 'polypeptide(L)'
;ERSQLENLRWLGMDWDESPETHENYRQSERLELYQKYIDQLLAEDKAYKSYVTEEELAAERERQEAAGETPRYINEYLGMSEEEKEAYIAEREAAGVIPTVRLAVNESGIYKWHDMVKGDIEFEGGNIGGDWVIQKKDGYPTYNFAVVIDDHDMQISHVIRGDDHIANTPKQLMVYEALGWEAPEFGHMTLIINSETGKKLSKRDTNTLQFIEDYRKKGYLPEAVFNFIALLGWNPGGEDEIFSREELIKLFDENRLSKSPAAFDQKKMDWMS
;
A
#
# COMPACT_ATOMS: atom_id res chain seq x y z
N GLU A 1 0.65 -15.75 -9.15
CA GLU A 1 1.29 -14.95 -10.21
C GLU A 1 0.83 -15.39 -11.59
N ARG A 2 1.09 -16.62 -12.03
CA ARG A 2 0.71 -17.10 -13.37
C ARG A 2 -0.77 -16.89 -13.70
N SER A 3 -1.67 -17.26 -12.80
CA SER A 3 -3.12 -17.07 -12.97
C SER A 3 -3.51 -15.60 -13.10
N GLN A 4 -2.84 -14.70 -12.40
CA GLN A 4 -3.09 -13.24 -12.50
C GLN A 4 -2.71 -12.71 -13.88
N LEU A 5 -1.54 -13.07 -14.38
CA LEU A 5 -1.06 -12.66 -15.70
C LEU A 5 -1.95 -13.22 -16.83
N GLU A 6 -2.34 -14.49 -16.74
CA GLU A 6 -3.23 -15.12 -17.71
C GLU A 6 -4.62 -14.46 -17.74
N ASN A 7 -5.17 -14.08 -16.59
CA ASN A 7 -6.47 -13.43 -16.50
C ASN A 7 -6.44 -11.98 -17.00
N LEU A 8 -5.37 -11.24 -16.73
CA LEU A 8 -5.18 -9.91 -17.29
C LEU A 8 -5.07 -9.95 -18.83
N ARG A 9 -4.33 -10.92 -19.36
CA ARG A 9 -4.24 -11.14 -20.83
C ARG A 9 -5.58 -11.52 -21.45
N TRP A 10 -6.37 -12.34 -20.74
CA TRP A 10 -7.69 -12.68 -21.20
C TRP A 10 -8.60 -11.45 -21.32
N LEU A 11 -8.46 -10.46 -20.42
CA LEU A 11 -9.14 -9.17 -20.52
C LEU A 11 -8.57 -8.27 -21.64
N GLY A 12 -7.53 -8.71 -22.34
CA GLY A 12 -6.84 -7.93 -23.36
C GLY A 12 -5.93 -6.84 -22.78
N MET A 13 -5.58 -6.93 -21.52
CA MET A 13 -4.60 -6.04 -20.88
C MET A 13 -3.19 -6.55 -21.12
N ASP A 14 -2.30 -5.64 -21.44
CA ASP A 14 -0.87 -5.90 -21.60
C ASP A 14 -0.04 -4.88 -20.81
N TRP A 15 1.27 -5.06 -20.82
CA TRP A 15 2.23 -4.24 -20.12
C TRP A 15 3.58 -4.26 -20.83
N ASP A 16 4.35 -3.23 -20.66
CA ASP A 16 5.68 -3.09 -21.25
C ASP A 16 6.72 -3.89 -20.46
N GLU A 17 6.60 -3.92 -19.14
CA GLU A 17 7.48 -4.64 -18.24
C GLU A 17 6.72 -5.57 -17.30
N SER A 18 7.30 -6.74 -17.01
CA SER A 18 6.70 -7.74 -16.13
C SER A 18 7.76 -8.70 -15.57
N PRO A 19 7.40 -9.56 -14.62
CA PRO A 19 8.28 -10.64 -14.14
C PRO A 19 8.70 -11.64 -15.23
N GLU A 20 8.02 -11.63 -16.39
CA GLU A 20 8.35 -12.51 -17.52
C GLU A 20 9.40 -11.90 -18.45
N THR A 21 9.55 -10.58 -18.43
CA THR A 21 10.46 -9.83 -19.30
C THR A 21 11.67 -9.25 -18.60
N HIS A 22 11.58 -9.10 -17.26
CA HIS A 22 12.63 -8.51 -16.42
C HIS A 22 12.86 -9.38 -15.19
N GLU A 23 14.11 -9.45 -14.76
CA GLU A 23 14.51 -10.13 -13.54
C GLU A 23 14.25 -9.26 -12.29
N ASN A 24 14.26 -9.88 -11.12
CA ASN A 24 14.18 -9.19 -9.82
C ASN A 24 12.90 -8.36 -9.62
N TYR A 25 11.76 -8.87 -10.03
CA TYR A 25 10.45 -8.23 -9.79
C TYR A 25 9.86 -8.57 -8.42
N ARG A 26 10.18 -9.76 -7.90
CA ARG A 26 9.65 -10.20 -6.60
C ARG A 26 10.45 -9.58 -5.47
N GLN A 27 9.76 -9.12 -4.43
CA GLN A 27 10.42 -8.53 -3.26
C GLN A 27 11.42 -9.48 -2.59
N SER A 28 11.15 -10.79 -2.59
CA SER A 28 12.08 -11.81 -2.09
C SER A 28 13.39 -11.90 -2.87
N GLU A 29 13.45 -11.37 -4.08
CA GLU A 29 14.65 -11.34 -4.95
C GLU A 29 15.40 -10.00 -4.84
N ARG A 30 14.89 -9.05 -4.05
CA ARG A 30 15.38 -7.66 -3.95
C ARG A 30 15.92 -7.29 -2.57
N LEU A 31 16.19 -8.27 -1.72
CA LEU A 31 16.58 -8.04 -0.32
C LEU A 31 17.86 -7.22 -0.17
N GLU A 32 18.83 -7.41 -1.05
CA GLU A 32 20.08 -6.63 -1.04
C GLU A 32 19.84 -5.15 -1.32
N LEU A 33 18.91 -4.84 -2.22
CA LEU A 33 18.54 -3.46 -2.52
C LEU A 33 17.90 -2.77 -1.30
N TYR A 34 16.98 -3.45 -0.63
CA TYR A 34 16.36 -2.93 0.58
C TYR A 34 17.38 -2.72 1.69
N GLN A 35 18.29 -3.68 1.87
CA GLN A 35 19.35 -3.58 2.88
C GLN A 35 20.25 -2.38 2.64
N LYS A 36 20.61 -2.11 1.39
CA LYS A 36 21.41 -0.93 1.02
C LYS A 36 20.79 0.36 1.54
N TYR A 37 19.49 0.54 1.36
CA TYR A 37 18.81 1.77 1.81
C TYR A 37 18.53 1.79 3.31
N ILE A 38 18.31 0.64 3.94
CA ILE A 38 18.25 0.53 5.40
C ILE A 38 19.59 0.95 6.01
N ASP A 39 20.71 0.45 5.49
CA ASP A 39 22.05 0.81 5.97
C ASP A 39 22.34 2.30 5.77
N GLN A 40 21.88 2.89 4.67
CA GLN A 40 22.00 4.33 4.45
C GLN A 40 21.23 5.12 5.52
N LEU A 41 19.98 4.76 5.81
CA LEU A 41 19.18 5.44 6.83
C LEU A 41 19.77 5.28 8.23
N LEU A 42 20.33 4.12 8.55
CA LEU A 42 21.06 3.90 9.80
C LEU A 42 22.31 4.79 9.89
N ALA A 43 23.11 4.88 8.82
CA ALA A 43 24.30 5.71 8.77
C ALA A 43 24.00 7.21 8.85
N GLU A 44 22.83 7.64 8.42
CA GLU A 44 22.36 9.03 8.45
C GLU A 44 21.55 9.37 9.72
N ASP A 45 21.48 8.47 10.70
CA ASP A 45 20.67 8.61 11.92
C ASP A 45 19.18 8.86 11.68
N LYS A 46 18.66 8.47 10.52
CA LYS A 46 17.24 8.54 10.16
C LYS A 46 16.47 7.29 10.51
N ALA A 47 17.18 6.23 10.85
CA ALA A 47 16.68 4.98 11.38
C ALA A 47 17.61 4.46 12.47
N TYR A 48 17.12 3.54 13.28
CA TYR A 48 17.90 2.96 14.37
C TYR A 48 17.45 1.51 14.65
N LYS A 49 18.34 0.73 15.27
CA LYS A 49 18.03 -0.61 15.74
C LYS A 49 17.24 -0.54 17.03
N SER A 50 16.11 -1.22 17.07
CA SER A 50 15.22 -1.35 18.22
C SER A 50 15.32 -2.76 18.80
N TYR A 51 15.62 -2.84 20.09
CA TYR A 51 15.78 -4.09 20.86
C TYR A 51 14.59 -4.37 21.79
N VAL A 52 13.52 -3.60 21.67
CA VAL A 52 12.28 -3.83 22.43
C VAL A 52 11.67 -5.17 22.02
N THR A 53 11.30 -5.99 23.02
CA THR A 53 10.63 -7.26 22.77
C THR A 53 9.13 -7.11 22.55
N GLU A 54 8.49 -8.13 21.97
CA GLU A 54 7.04 -8.12 21.77
C GLU A 54 6.28 -8.07 23.09
N GLU A 55 6.81 -8.73 24.12
CA GLU A 55 6.25 -8.71 25.47
C GLU A 55 6.30 -7.30 26.07
N GLU A 56 7.41 -6.58 25.90
CA GLU A 56 7.56 -5.20 26.37
C GLU A 56 6.62 -4.25 25.62
N LEU A 57 6.48 -4.42 24.31
CA LEU A 57 5.54 -3.63 23.49
C LEU A 57 4.08 -3.88 23.91
N ALA A 58 3.72 -5.14 24.17
CA ALA A 58 2.39 -5.51 24.64
C ALA A 58 2.08 -4.91 26.02
N ALA A 59 3.03 -5.01 26.96
CA ALA A 59 2.89 -4.47 28.31
C ALA A 59 2.73 -2.92 28.28
N GLU A 60 3.52 -2.23 27.46
CA GLU A 60 3.40 -0.78 27.32
C GLU A 60 2.07 -0.37 26.69
N ARG A 61 1.60 -1.13 25.72
CA ARG A 61 0.28 -0.91 25.11
C ARG A 61 -0.84 -1.05 26.14
N GLU A 62 -0.82 -2.12 26.95
CA GLU A 62 -1.80 -2.31 28.03
C GLU A 62 -1.76 -1.18 29.05
N ARG A 63 -0.57 -0.73 29.41
CA ARG A 63 -0.38 0.43 30.31
C ARG A 63 -1.04 1.69 29.75
N GLN A 64 -0.78 2.01 28.49
CA GLN A 64 -1.33 3.19 27.82
C GLN A 64 -2.86 3.10 27.70
N GLU A 65 -3.40 1.96 27.30
CA GLU A 65 -4.84 1.72 27.20
C GLU A 65 -5.53 1.87 28.57
N ALA A 66 -4.93 1.33 29.64
CA ALA A 66 -5.43 1.46 31.02
C ALA A 66 -5.39 2.91 31.52
N ALA A 67 -4.45 3.73 31.03
CA ALA A 67 -4.36 5.15 31.34
C ALA A 67 -5.28 6.02 30.46
N GLY A 68 -6.00 5.43 29.50
CA GLY A 68 -6.83 6.17 28.54
C GLY A 68 -6.01 6.91 27.46
N GLU A 69 -4.77 6.54 27.29
CA GLU A 69 -3.88 7.08 26.28
C GLU A 69 -4.04 6.31 24.95
N THR A 70 -3.81 6.98 23.82
CA THR A 70 -3.75 6.31 22.53
C THR A 70 -2.45 5.48 22.44
N PRO A 71 -2.53 4.17 22.19
CA PRO A 71 -1.34 3.32 22.08
C PRO A 71 -0.38 3.81 21.00
N ARG A 72 0.90 3.91 21.38
CA ARG A 72 1.98 4.30 20.48
C ARG A 72 3.32 3.70 20.94
N TYR A 73 4.23 3.53 20.00
CA TYR A 73 5.61 3.22 20.34
C TYR A 73 6.32 4.47 20.88
N ILE A 74 7.02 4.29 22.00
CA ILE A 74 7.88 5.31 22.58
C ILE A 74 9.33 4.86 22.36
N ASN A 75 10.16 5.76 21.81
CA ASN A 75 11.57 5.47 21.56
C ASN A 75 12.26 5.00 22.85
N GLU A 76 12.76 3.77 22.82
CA GLU A 76 13.42 3.10 23.97
C GLU A 76 14.68 3.80 24.48
N TYR A 77 15.29 4.63 23.64
CA TYR A 77 16.50 5.38 23.97
C TYR A 77 16.21 6.78 24.55
N LEU A 78 14.94 7.14 24.65
CA LEU A 78 14.54 8.46 25.13
C LEU A 78 15.05 8.73 26.53
N GLY A 79 15.87 9.78 26.70
CA GLY A 79 16.45 10.17 27.98
C GLY A 79 17.72 9.41 28.38
N MET A 80 18.21 8.48 27.58
CA MET A 80 19.47 7.78 27.82
C MET A 80 20.67 8.64 27.36
N SER A 81 21.77 8.61 28.16
CA SER A 81 23.07 9.04 27.67
C SER A 81 23.65 8.04 26.66
N GLU A 82 24.68 8.42 25.93
CA GLU A 82 25.34 7.49 25.00
C GLU A 82 25.90 6.25 25.71
N GLU A 83 26.49 6.42 26.92
CA GLU A 83 26.95 5.29 27.72
C GLU A 83 25.83 4.35 28.15
N GLU A 84 24.67 4.89 28.54
CA GLU A 84 23.49 4.10 28.91
C GLU A 84 22.91 3.37 27.71
N LYS A 85 22.91 4.02 26.54
CA LYS A 85 22.46 3.41 25.28
C LYS A 85 23.36 2.25 24.86
N GLU A 86 24.68 2.44 24.90
CA GLU A 86 25.65 1.39 24.60
C GLU A 86 25.50 0.20 25.55
N ALA A 87 25.35 0.45 26.85
CA ALA A 87 25.15 -0.60 27.85
C ALA A 87 23.83 -1.36 27.64
N TYR A 88 22.76 -0.65 27.33
CA TYR A 88 21.45 -1.25 27.00
C TYR A 88 21.55 -2.15 25.77
N ILE A 89 22.16 -1.68 24.68
CA ILE A 89 22.35 -2.48 23.46
C ILE A 89 23.18 -3.72 23.74
N ALA A 90 24.31 -3.58 24.46
CA ALA A 90 25.18 -4.70 24.81
C ALA A 90 24.44 -5.77 25.65
N GLU A 91 23.63 -5.36 26.62
CA GLU A 91 22.80 -6.26 27.43
C GLU A 91 21.80 -7.03 26.56
N ARG A 92 21.11 -6.33 25.64
CA ARG A 92 20.12 -6.95 24.74
C ARG A 92 20.75 -7.94 23.76
N GLU A 93 21.88 -7.58 23.19
CA GLU A 93 22.65 -8.48 22.31
C GLU A 93 23.19 -9.70 23.05
N ALA A 94 23.67 -9.53 24.28
CA ALA A 94 24.11 -10.64 25.13
C ALA A 94 22.94 -11.58 25.50
N ALA A 95 21.74 -11.05 25.64
CA ALA A 95 20.51 -11.82 25.85
C ALA A 95 19.97 -12.49 24.59
N GLY A 96 20.61 -12.30 23.43
CA GLY A 96 20.20 -12.89 22.16
C GLY A 96 18.99 -12.20 21.49
N VAL A 97 18.68 -10.96 21.89
CA VAL A 97 17.61 -10.19 21.25
C VAL A 97 18.03 -9.77 19.85
N ILE A 98 17.29 -10.17 18.85
CA ILE A 98 17.48 -9.75 17.47
C ILE A 98 16.74 -8.44 17.25
N PRO A 99 17.40 -7.35 16.83
CA PRO A 99 16.73 -6.06 16.66
C PRO A 99 15.86 -6.02 15.42
N THR A 100 14.86 -5.16 15.47
CA THR A 100 14.21 -4.59 14.29
C THR A 100 14.91 -3.27 13.93
N VAL A 101 14.62 -2.71 12.76
CA VAL A 101 15.02 -1.34 12.42
C VAL A 101 13.78 -0.48 12.34
N ARG A 102 13.80 0.66 13.04
CA ARG A 102 12.71 1.64 13.04
C ARG A 102 13.12 2.92 12.33
N LEU A 103 12.20 3.49 11.58
CA LEU A 103 12.35 4.83 11.01
C LEU A 103 12.09 5.85 12.12
N ALA A 104 12.98 6.84 12.25
CA ALA A 104 12.78 7.98 13.14
C ALA A 104 11.73 8.92 12.52
N VAL A 105 10.56 9.05 13.17
CA VAL A 105 9.43 9.83 12.68
C VAL A 105 9.55 11.28 13.13
N ASN A 106 9.37 12.21 12.18
CA ASN A 106 9.16 13.61 12.51
C ASN A 106 7.70 13.81 12.95
N GLU A 107 7.46 13.77 14.26
CA GLU A 107 6.11 13.88 14.83
C GLU A 107 5.45 15.24 14.60
N SER A 108 6.24 16.30 14.46
CA SER A 108 5.74 17.65 14.13
C SER A 108 5.60 17.89 12.63
N GLY A 109 6.01 16.93 11.80
CA GLY A 109 5.91 17.01 10.37
C GLY A 109 4.47 16.86 9.88
N ILE A 110 4.17 17.52 8.76
CA ILE A 110 2.89 17.41 8.08
C ILE A 110 3.14 16.74 6.74
N TYR A 111 2.48 15.60 6.53
CA TYR A 111 2.56 14.80 5.31
C TYR A 111 1.30 15.00 4.50
N LYS A 112 1.44 15.59 3.33
CA LYS A 112 0.31 15.96 2.47
C LYS A 112 0.58 15.60 1.02
N TRP A 113 -0.48 15.28 0.32
CA TRP A 113 -0.46 15.07 -1.13
C TRP A 113 -1.79 15.48 -1.76
N HIS A 114 -1.76 15.76 -3.04
CA HIS A 114 -2.97 15.88 -3.83
C HIS A 114 -3.32 14.53 -4.42
N ASP A 115 -4.37 13.90 -3.91
CA ASP A 115 -4.83 12.59 -4.37
C ASP A 115 -5.65 12.76 -5.65
N MET A 116 -5.35 11.98 -6.69
CA MET A 116 -6.03 12.04 -7.99
C MET A 116 -7.54 11.82 -7.88
N VAL A 117 -8.01 11.11 -6.84
CA VAL A 117 -9.41 10.78 -6.63
C VAL A 117 -10.01 11.59 -5.47
N LYS A 118 -9.32 11.62 -4.34
CA LYS A 118 -9.84 12.17 -3.07
C LYS A 118 -9.54 13.66 -2.88
N GLY A 119 -8.70 14.26 -3.72
CA GLY A 119 -8.27 15.64 -3.56
C GLY A 119 -7.17 15.80 -2.50
N ASP A 120 -7.09 16.94 -1.88
CA ASP A 120 -6.03 17.23 -0.91
C ASP A 120 -6.22 16.44 0.39
N ILE A 121 -5.18 15.69 0.77
CA ILE A 121 -5.12 14.91 2.01
C ILE A 121 -3.91 15.38 2.81
N GLU A 122 -4.11 15.56 4.10
CA GLU A 122 -3.09 16.00 5.05
C GLU A 122 -3.10 15.09 6.28
N PHE A 123 -1.91 14.76 6.76
CA PHE A 123 -1.71 13.90 7.91
C PHE A 123 -0.58 14.43 8.80
N GLU A 124 -0.83 14.53 10.09
CA GLU A 124 0.19 14.93 11.08
C GLU A 124 1.05 13.72 11.48
N GLY A 125 2.37 13.89 11.45
CA GLY A 125 3.33 12.81 11.75
C GLY A 125 3.13 12.16 13.11
N GLY A 126 2.74 12.94 14.13
CA GLY A 126 2.44 12.44 15.46
C GLY A 126 1.29 11.43 15.54
N ASN A 127 0.39 11.43 14.56
CA ASN A 127 -0.75 10.52 14.50
C ASN A 127 -0.39 9.12 13.94
N ILE A 128 0.84 8.89 13.48
CA ILE A 128 1.27 7.58 12.95
C ILE A 128 1.47 6.53 14.06
N GLY A 129 1.60 6.94 15.29
CA GLY A 129 1.80 6.03 16.42
C GLY A 129 3.26 5.79 16.80
N GLY A 130 4.15 6.73 16.49
CA GLY A 130 5.58 6.67 16.81
C GLY A 130 6.44 6.07 15.70
N ASP A 131 7.72 5.86 16.00
CA ASP A 131 8.69 5.29 15.07
C ASP A 131 8.28 3.88 14.67
N TRP A 132 8.14 3.63 13.39
CA TRP A 132 7.61 2.36 12.89
C TRP A 132 8.70 1.48 12.25
N VAL A 133 8.48 0.18 12.29
CA VAL A 133 9.45 -0.82 11.81
C VAL A 133 9.55 -0.80 10.29
N ILE A 134 10.76 -0.61 9.77
CA ILE A 134 11.09 -0.71 8.35
C ILE A 134 11.75 -2.04 8.01
N GLN A 135 12.45 -2.69 8.97
CA GLN A 135 13.02 -4.03 8.81
C GLN A 135 12.65 -4.90 10.00
N LYS A 136 12.15 -6.10 9.70
CA LYS A 136 11.80 -7.12 10.69
C LYS A 136 13.03 -7.88 11.18
N LYS A 137 12.88 -8.64 12.28
CA LYS A 137 13.93 -9.47 12.88
C LYS A 137 14.54 -10.49 11.91
N ASP A 138 13.76 -10.97 10.93
CA ASP A 138 14.20 -11.93 9.91
C ASP A 138 14.98 -11.29 8.76
N GLY A 139 15.22 -9.98 8.82
CA GLY A 139 15.93 -9.22 7.79
C GLY A 139 15.05 -8.73 6.62
N TYR A 140 13.80 -9.16 6.55
CA TYR A 140 12.87 -8.69 5.52
C TYR A 140 12.36 -7.28 5.83
N PRO A 141 12.22 -6.43 4.81
CA PRO A 141 11.58 -5.12 4.99
C PRO A 141 10.08 -5.28 5.27
N THR A 142 9.49 -4.27 5.90
CA THR A 142 8.04 -4.15 5.97
C THR A 142 7.48 -3.63 4.65
N TYR A 143 6.19 -3.85 4.43
CA TYR A 143 5.51 -3.47 3.19
C TYR A 143 5.70 -2.00 2.82
N ASN A 144 5.43 -1.08 3.76
CA ASN A 144 5.51 0.36 3.48
C ASN A 144 6.92 0.86 3.16
N PHE A 145 7.95 0.17 3.59
CA PHE A 145 9.32 0.46 3.21
C PHE A 145 9.66 -0.15 1.84
N ALA A 146 9.39 -1.44 1.65
CA ALA A 146 9.73 -2.14 0.42
C ALA A 146 9.08 -1.53 -0.82
N VAL A 147 7.79 -1.16 -0.73
CA VAL A 147 7.05 -0.60 -1.85
C VAL A 147 7.62 0.75 -2.31
N VAL A 148 8.11 1.56 -1.39
CA VAL A 148 8.76 2.85 -1.73
C VAL A 148 10.06 2.62 -2.51
N ILE A 149 10.88 1.68 -2.06
CA ILE A 149 12.13 1.33 -2.74
C ILE A 149 11.82 0.78 -4.15
N ASP A 150 10.83 -0.11 -4.26
CA ASP A 150 10.43 -0.68 -5.54
C ASP A 150 9.90 0.38 -6.50
N ASP A 151 8.99 1.23 -6.04
CA ASP A 151 8.39 2.28 -6.85
C ASP A 151 9.44 3.30 -7.34
N HIS A 152 10.40 3.63 -6.49
CA HIS A 152 11.50 4.51 -6.87
C HIS A 152 12.45 3.85 -7.87
N ASP A 153 12.89 2.63 -7.61
CA ASP A 153 13.82 1.89 -8.45
C ASP A 153 13.22 1.57 -9.83
N MET A 154 11.93 1.26 -9.86
CA MET A 154 11.17 1.00 -11.09
C MET A 154 10.62 2.27 -11.75
N GLN A 155 10.93 3.44 -11.23
CA GLN A 155 10.54 4.75 -11.78
C GLN A 155 9.02 4.91 -11.95
N ILE A 156 8.24 4.44 -10.97
CA ILE A 156 6.80 4.57 -10.95
C ILE A 156 6.41 6.03 -10.78
N SER A 157 5.66 6.56 -11.73
CA SER A 157 5.19 7.95 -11.73
C SER A 157 3.84 8.13 -11.04
N HIS A 158 2.97 7.13 -11.11
CA HIS A 158 1.61 7.15 -10.57
C HIS A 158 1.31 5.84 -9.84
N VAL A 159 0.83 5.95 -8.59
CA VAL A 159 0.36 4.83 -7.77
C VAL A 159 -1.15 4.93 -7.67
N ILE A 160 -1.86 4.05 -8.37
CA ILE A 160 -3.33 3.96 -8.34
C ILE A 160 -3.72 2.66 -7.64
N ARG A 161 -4.43 2.76 -6.53
CA ARG A 161 -4.76 1.62 -5.65
C ARG A 161 -6.06 1.85 -4.89
N GLY A 162 -6.52 0.85 -4.15
CA GLY A 162 -7.72 0.98 -3.31
C GLY A 162 -7.54 2.00 -2.16
N ASP A 163 -8.62 2.61 -1.75
CA ASP A 163 -8.61 3.63 -0.68
C ASP A 163 -8.36 3.06 0.73
N ASP A 164 -8.38 1.75 0.89
CA ASP A 164 -7.89 1.06 2.08
C ASP A 164 -6.38 1.26 2.32
N HIS A 165 -5.64 1.74 1.31
CA HIS A 165 -4.23 2.10 1.41
C HIS A 165 -3.97 3.57 1.79
N ILE A 166 -4.98 4.41 1.96
CA ILE A 166 -4.80 5.83 2.32
C ILE A 166 -3.97 5.97 3.61
N ALA A 167 -4.27 5.16 4.62
CA ALA A 167 -3.54 5.18 5.89
C ALA A 167 -2.07 4.73 5.79
N ASN A 168 -1.68 4.05 4.72
CA ASN A 168 -0.30 3.65 4.45
C ASN A 168 0.51 4.79 3.80
N THR A 169 -0.14 5.66 3.07
CA THR A 169 0.52 6.72 2.29
C THR A 169 1.40 7.64 3.13
N PRO A 170 1.00 8.10 4.32
CA PRO A 170 1.87 8.91 5.19
C PRO A 170 3.19 8.22 5.54
N LYS A 171 3.16 6.92 5.86
CA LYS A 171 4.39 6.15 6.12
C LYS A 171 5.31 6.11 4.91
N GLN A 172 4.73 5.94 3.73
CA GLN A 172 5.49 5.92 2.49
C GLN A 172 6.11 7.29 2.20
N LEU A 173 5.37 8.38 2.40
CA LEU A 173 5.90 9.75 2.28
C LEU A 173 7.05 10.02 3.24
N MET A 174 7.00 9.48 4.46
CA MET A 174 8.10 9.57 5.42
C MET A 174 9.38 8.91 4.90
N VAL A 175 9.26 7.78 4.20
CA VAL A 175 10.43 7.11 3.59
C VAL A 175 10.98 7.92 2.42
N TYR A 176 10.12 8.46 1.55
CA TYR A 176 10.55 9.37 0.47
C TYR A 176 11.31 10.58 1.03
N GLU A 177 10.78 11.22 2.07
CA GLU A 177 11.44 12.34 2.74
C GLU A 177 12.80 11.93 3.33
N ALA A 178 12.85 10.82 4.05
CA ALA A 178 14.08 10.34 4.67
C ALA A 178 15.20 10.04 3.67
N LEU A 179 14.85 9.52 2.50
CA LEU A 179 15.78 9.22 1.42
C LEU A 179 16.05 10.41 0.49
N GLY A 180 15.33 11.53 0.67
CA GLY A 180 15.47 12.71 -0.17
C GLY A 180 14.93 12.51 -1.60
N TRP A 181 13.94 11.65 -1.76
CA TRP A 181 13.33 11.32 -3.05
C TRP A 181 12.02 12.04 -3.26
N GLU A 182 11.71 12.32 -4.51
CA GLU A 182 10.40 12.81 -4.91
C GLU A 182 9.39 11.65 -4.93
N ALA A 183 8.23 11.85 -4.30
CA ALA A 183 7.17 10.87 -4.28
C ALA A 183 6.40 10.86 -5.61
N PRO A 184 5.85 9.70 -6.03
CA PRO A 184 4.95 9.62 -7.17
C PRO A 184 3.61 10.31 -6.89
N GLU A 185 2.80 10.49 -7.91
CA GLU A 185 1.40 10.86 -7.73
C GLU A 185 0.59 9.68 -7.18
N PHE A 186 -0.35 9.95 -6.27
CA PHE A 186 -1.21 8.93 -5.68
C PHE A 186 -2.67 9.13 -6.09
N GLY A 187 -3.34 8.03 -6.40
CA GLY A 187 -4.78 7.96 -6.61
C GLY A 187 -5.37 6.81 -5.83
N HIS A 188 -6.25 7.13 -4.87
CA HIS A 188 -6.91 6.12 -4.05
C HIS A 188 -8.34 5.90 -4.52
N MET A 189 -8.52 4.78 -5.23
CA MET A 189 -9.80 4.41 -5.84
C MET A 189 -10.83 4.00 -4.78
N THR A 190 -12.08 4.34 -5.06
CA THR A 190 -13.18 4.05 -4.15
C THR A 190 -13.44 2.55 -4.00
N LEU A 191 -14.08 2.19 -2.89
CA LEU A 191 -14.53 0.82 -2.64
C LEU A 191 -15.54 0.38 -3.70
N ILE A 192 -15.47 -0.90 -4.06
CA ILE A 192 -16.52 -1.57 -4.80
C ILE A 192 -17.48 -2.18 -3.78
N ILE A 193 -18.76 -1.82 -3.88
CA ILE A 193 -19.82 -2.31 -3.01
C ILE A 193 -20.79 -3.21 -3.80
N ASN A 194 -21.42 -4.13 -3.11
CA ASN A 194 -22.50 -4.93 -3.68
C ASN A 194 -23.74 -4.04 -3.85
N SER A 195 -24.31 -3.98 -5.04
CA SER A 195 -25.48 -3.12 -5.35
C SER A 195 -26.74 -3.49 -4.57
N GLU A 196 -26.90 -4.77 -4.20
CA GLU A 196 -28.08 -5.24 -3.47
C GLU A 196 -27.98 -5.00 -1.96
N THR A 197 -26.78 -5.15 -1.39
CA THR A 197 -26.55 -5.06 0.07
C THR A 197 -25.99 -3.71 0.53
N GLY A 198 -25.42 -2.93 -0.38
CA GLY A 198 -24.72 -1.68 -0.06
C GLY A 198 -23.41 -1.86 0.75
N LYS A 199 -22.98 -3.11 0.97
CA LYS A 199 -21.76 -3.43 1.72
C LYS A 199 -20.57 -3.65 0.79
N LYS A 200 -19.35 -3.47 1.32
CA LYS A 200 -18.12 -3.80 0.59
C LYS A 200 -18.21 -5.21 0.01
N LEU A 201 -17.88 -5.34 -1.28
CA LEU A 201 -17.86 -6.62 -1.97
C LEU A 201 -16.89 -7.57 -1.25
N SER A 202 -17.39 -8.74 -0.85
CA SER A 202 -16.63 -9.72 -0.05
C SER A 202 -16.50 -11.04 -0.82
N LYS A 203 -15.35 -11.70 -0.67
CA LYS A 203 -15.12 -13.06 -1.21
C LYS A 203 -16.14 -14.11 -0.75
N ARG A 204 -16.97 -13.77 0.25
CA ARG A 204 -18.04 -14.62 0.77
C ARG A 204 -19.40 -14.37 0.11
N ASP A 205 -19.50 -13.35 -0.75
CA ASP A 205 -20.73 -13.05 -1.47
C ASP A 205 -20.95 -14.11 -2.56
N THR A 206 -21.86 -15.02 -2.32
CA THR A 206 -22.11 -16.20 -3.19
C THR A 206 -22.84 -15.87 -4.48
N ASN A 207 -23.53 -14.73 -4.53
CA ASN A 207 -24.35 -14.31 -5.67
C ASN A 207 -23.62 -13.40 -6.66
N THR A 208 -22.38 -13.05 -6.38
CA THR A 208 -21.57 -12.14 -7.20
C THR A 208 -20.26 -12.81 -7.57
N LEU A 209 -19.95 -12.86 -8.86
CA LEU A 209 -18.67 -13.35 -9.33
C LEU A 209 -17.59 -12.31 -9.02
N GLN A 210 -16.50 -12.73 -8.40
CA GLN A 210 -15.45 -11.83 -7.95
C GLN A 210 -14.08 -12.08 -8.58
N PHE A 211 -13.94 -13.25 -9.21
CA PHE A 211 -12.69 -13.64 -9.85
C PHE A 211 -12.86 -13.62 -11.36
N ILE A 212 -11.92 -13.01 -12.05
CA ILE A 212 -11.89 -12.99 -13.53
C ILE A 212 -11.95 -14.40 -14.11
N GLU A 213 -11.30 -15.35 -13.44
CA GLU A 213 -11.34 -16.77 -13.82
C GLU A 213 -12.75 -17.35 -13.84
N ASP A 214 -13.63 -16.92 -12.93
CA ASP A 214 -15.04 -17.39 -12.88
C ASP A 214 -15.85 -16.86 -14.06
N TYR A 215 -15.65 -15.60 -14.44
CA TYR A 215 -16.27 -15.04 -15.66
C TYR A 215 -15.82 -15.80 -16.89
N ARG A 216 -14.52 -16.06 -17.02
CA ARG A 216 -13.94 -16.83 -18.11
C ARG A 216 -14.52 -18.24 -18.20
N LYS A 217 -14.62 -18.96 -17.07
CA LYS A 217 -15.19 -20.32 -17.00
C LYS A 217 -16.67 -20.35 -17.36
N LYS A 218 -17.40 -19.31 -17.05
CA LYS A 218 -18.84 -19.18 -17.37
C LYS A 218 -19.13 -18.70 -18.79
N GLY A 219 -18.08 -18.38 -19.56
CA GLY A 219 -18.21 -18.01 -20.96
C GLY A 219 -18.55 -16.53 -21.20
N TYR A 220 -18.31 -15.64 -20.23
CA TYR A 220 -18.45 -14.21 -20.45
C TYR A 220 -17.44 -13.72 -21.49
N LEU A 221 -17.84 -12.71 -22.27
CA LEU A 221 -16.95 -12.07 -23.24
C LEU A 221 -15.93 -11.18 -22.53
N PRO A 222 -14.64 -11.31 -22.82
CA PRO A 222 -13.61 -10.50 -22.17
C PRO A 222 -13.81 -9.00 -22.39
N GLU A 223 -14.28 -8.60 -23.57
CA GLU A 223 -14.58 -7.20 -23.90
C GLU A 223 -15.70 -6.63 -23.00
N ALA A 224 -16.74 -7.43 -22.75
CA ALA A 224 -17.83 -7.03 -21.86
C ALA A 224 -17.38 -6.91 -20.40
N VAL A 225 -16.58 -7.86 -19.93
CA VAL A 225 -16.01 -7.80 -18.57
C VAL A 225 -15.08 -6.59 -18.43
N PHE A 226 -14.22 -6.32 -19.41
CA PHE A 226 -13.35 -5.15 -19.41
C PHE A 226 -14.15 -3.85 -19.38
N ASN A 227 -15.14 -3.71 -20.27
CA ASN A 227 -16.00 -2.52 -20.34
C ASN A 227 -16.74 -2.28 -19.01
N PHE A 228 -17.31 -3.32 -18.43
CA PHE A 228 -18.03 -3.22 -17.16
C PHE A 228 -17.12 -2.77 -16.03
N ILE A 229 -15.93 -3.38 -15.89
CA ILE A 229 -14.97 -3.04 -14.84
C ILE A 229 -14.44 -1.62 -15.03
N ALA A 230 -14.19 -1.19 -16.27
CA ALA A 230 -13.71 0.16 -16.56
C ALA A 230 -14.67 1.26 -16.07
N LEU A 231 -15.98 0.98 -16.06
CA LEU A 231 -17.00 1.91 -15.56
C LEU A 231 -17.22 1.85 -14.04
N LEU A 232 -16.54 0.95 -13.35
CA LEU A 232 -16.53 0.91 -11.88
C LEU A 232 -15.54 1.92 -11.32
N GLY A 233 -16.05 3.07 -10.87
CA GLY A 233 -15.23 4.12 -10.28
C GLY A 233 -14.66 5.13 -11.30
N TRP A 234 -15.11 5.07 -12.54
CA TRP A 234 -14.78 6.03 -13.58
C TRP A 234 -15.99 6.23 -14.53
N ASN A 235 -16.11 7.42 -15.11
CA ASN A 235 -17.20 7.75 -16.03
C ASN A 235 -16.68 8.61 -17.20
N PRO A 236 -16.89 8.19 -18.47
CA PRO A 236 -16.45 8.96 -19.64
C PRO A 236 -17.22 10.25 -19.90
N GLY A 237 -18.34 10.45 -19.18
CA GLY A 237 -19.33 11.49 -19.47
C GLY A 237 -20.33 11.02 -20.54
N GLY A 238 -21.57 11.46 -20.42
CA GLY A 238 -22.66 11.02 -21.29
C GLY A 238 -23.43 9.81 -20.74
N GLU A 239 -24.33 9.27 -21.54
CA GLU A 239 -25.25 8.18 -21.17
C GLU A 239 -24.85 6.84 -21.76
N ASP A 240 -23.87 6.80 -22.64
CA ASP A 240 -23.38 5.57 -23.25
C ASP A 240 -22.64 4.70 -22.22
N GLU A 241 -22.87 3.40 -22.28
CA GLU A 241 -22.30 2.41 -21.37
C GLU A 241 -21.54 1.29 -22.10
N ILE A 242 -21.73 1.17 -23.41
CA ILE A 242 -21.08 0.13 -24.23
C ILE A 242 -19.98 0.78 -25.05
N PHE A 243 -18.76 0.38 -24.75
CA PHE A 243 -17.55 0.89 -25.41
C PHE A 243 -16.64 -0.26 -25.80
N SER A 244 -15.98 -0.13 -26.92
CA SER A 244 -14.81 -0.95 -27.22
C SER A 244 -13.63 -0.52 -26.33
N ARG A 245 -12.64 -1.38 -26.22
CA ARG A 245 -11.41 -1.10 -25.49
C ARG A 245 -10.69 0.14 -26.02
N GLU A 246 -10.63 0.27 -27.36
CA GLU A 246 -10.01 1.38 -28.06
C GLU A 246 -10.72 2.71 -27.77
N GLU A 247 -12.05 2.67 -27.68
CA GLU A 247 -12.84 3.85 -27.29
C GLU A 247 -12.59 4.24 -25.85
N LEU A 248 -12.55 3.27 -24.91
CA LEU A 248 -12.25 3.51 -23.51
C LEU A 248 -10.85 4.12 -23.32
N ILE A 249 -9.85 3.61 -24.04
CA ILE A 249 -8.48 4.17 -24.00
C ILE A 249 -8.47 5.64 -24.48
N LYS A 250 -9.20 5.98 -25.53
CA LYS A 250 -9.29 7.35 -26.05
C LYS A 250 -10.05 8.29 -25.12
N LEU A 251 -11.06 7.78 -24.43
CA LEU A 251 -11.93 8.57 -23.55
C LEU A 251 -11.35 8.71 -22.13
N PHE A 252 -10.35 7.90 -21.78
CA PHE A 252 -9.81 7.91 -20.42
C PHE A 252 -9.30 9.28 -20.02
N ASP A 253 -9.86 9.77 -18.92
CA ASP A 253 -9.48 11.03 -18.28
C ASP A 253 -9.42 10.77 -16.76
N GLU A 254 -8.26 10.92 -16.19
CA GLU A 254 -8.00 10.69 -14.76
C GLU A 254 -8.80 11.63 -13.86
N ASN A 255 -9.17 12.81 -14.36
CA ASN A 255 -10.00 13.76 -13.62
C ASN A 255 -11.45 13.30 -13.43
N ARG A 256 -11.85 12.24 -14.11
CA ARG A 256 -13.19 11.62 -14.02
C ARG A 256 -13.23 10.39 -13.14
N LEU A 257 -12.18 10.11 -12.39
CA LEU A 257 -12.19 9.06 -11.36
C LEU A 257 -13.20 9.42 -10.28
N SER A 258 -14.07 8.47 -9.92
CA SER A 258 -15.18 8.69 -9.00
C SER A 258 -14.72 8.75 -7.56
N LYS A 259 -15.23 9.74 -6.81
CA LYS A 259 -15.03 9.88 -5.35
C LYS A 259 -15.99 9.01 -4.52
N SER A 260 -17.07 8.55 -5.13
CA SER A 260 -18.12 7.76 -4.49
C SER A 260 -17.90 6.26 -4.70
N PRO A 261 -18.28 5.40 -3.76
CA PRO A 261 -18.21 3.95 -3.95
C PRO A 261 -18.91 3.50 -5.23
N ALA A 262 -18.29 2.57 -5.95
CA ALA A 262 -18.86 1.97 -7.16
C ALA A 262 -19.73 0.77 -6.80
N ALA A 263 -20.98 0.75 -7.28
CA ALA A 263 -21.89 -0.37 -7.06
C ALA A 263 -21.68 -1.45 -8.13
N PHE A 264 -21.32 -2.66 -7.71
CA PHE A 264 -21.23 -3.82 -8.57
C PHE A 264 -22.62 -4.45 -8.76
N ASP A 265 -23.12 -4.43 -9.99
CA ASP A 265 -24.39 -4.99 -10.39
C ASP A 265 -24.18 -6.18 -11.34
N GLN A 266 -24.38 -7.40 -10.82
CA GLN A 266 -24.20 -8.63 -11.60
C GLN A 266 -25.17 -8.70 -12.78
N LYS A 267 -26.39 -8.21 -12.62
CA LYS A 267 -27.40 -8.21 -13.70
C LYS A 267 -27.00 -7.33 -14.86
N LYS A 268 -26.39 -6.17 -14.55
CA LYS A 268 -25.84 -5.28 -15.56
C LYS A 268 -24.68 -5.94 -16.29
N MET A 269 -23.79 -6.62 -15.56
CA MET A 269 -22.71 -7.39 -16.16
C MET A 269 -23.21 -8.49 -17.09
N ASP A 270 -24.24 -9.23 -16.66
CA ASP A 270 -24.88 -10.28 -17.45
C ASP A 270 -25.51 -9.72 -18.74
N TRP A 271 -26.11 -8.54 -18.65
CA TRP A 271 -26.70 -7.86 -19.82
C TRP A 271 -25.63 -7.35 -20.81
N MET A 272 -24.48 -6.92 -20.33
CA MET A 272 -23.38 -6.43 -21.18
C MET A 272 -22.65 -7.54 -21.93
N SER A 273 -22.67 -8.74 -21.41
CA SER A 273 -22.03 -9.92 -22.00
C SER A 273 -22.93 -10.69 -22.92
#